data_338fa988e4fe2118cd91aa9abd5111d0
#
_entry.id   338fa988e4fe2118cd91aa9abd5111d0
#
_cell.length_a   1.000
_cell.length_b   1.000
_cell.length_c   1.000
_cell.angle_alpha   90.00
_cell.angle_beta   90.00
_cell.angle_gamma   90.00
#
_symmetry.space_group_name_H-M   'P 1'
#
loop_
_entity.id
_entity.type
_entity.pdbx_description
1 polymer ?
#
loop_
_entity_poly.entity_id
_entity_poly.type
_entity_poly.pdbx_seq_one_letter_code
_entity_poly.pdbx_strand_id
1 'polypeptide(L)'
;PMNYQEPIHRIIGELAASDEWRAELASARIFHTLSQEAYFDILAAEAGQFQMWQITYLHRMPSHEAIMDWYKSTGLRPYLSLLSGERAAAFEQAVLEEVAARYPKQGNGEIIFRFPRFFFTATPKA
;
A
#
# COMPACT_ATOMS: atom_id res chain seq x y z
N PRO A 1 2.09 8.60 1.53
CA PRO A 1 2.02 7.79 0.32
C PRO A 1 0.60 7.74 -0.23
N MET A 2 0.48 7.56 -1.52
CA MET A 2 -0.81 7.37 -2.19
C MET A 2 -0.72 6.15 -3.09
N ASN A 3 -0.54 5.00 -2.47
CA ASN A 3 -0.17 3.74 -3.12
C ASN A 3 -1.22 2.63 -2.97
N TYR A 4 -2.43 2.95 -2.52
CA TYR A 4 -3.48 1.97 -2.24
C TYR A 4 -3.98 1.22 -3.48
N GLN A 5 -3.69 1.71 -4.69
CA GLN A 5 -4.01 1.02 -5.94
C GLN A 5 -2.87 0.14 -6.48
N GLU A 6 -1.71 0.18 -5.84
CA GLU A 6 -0.59 -0.68 -6.23
C GLU A 6 -0.90 -2.16 -5.96
N PRO A 7 -0.31 -3.08 -6.74
CA PRO A 7 -0.68 -4.49 -6.69
C PRO A 7 -0.65 -5.10 -5.28
N ILE A 8 0.35 -4.77 -4.47
CA ILE A 8 0.45 -5.34 -3.11
C ILE A 8 -0.74 -4.98 -2.23
N HIS A 9 -1.25 -3.75 -2.31
CA HIS A 9 -2.43 -3.35 -1.55
C HIS A 9 -3.69 -4.08 -2.00
N ARG A 10 -3.83 -4.28 -3.32
CA ARG A 10 -4.94 -5.07 -3.88
C ARG A 10 -4.85 -6.53 -3.45
N ILE A 11 -3.66 -7.12 -3.50
CA ILE A 11 -3.41 -8.50 -3.07
C ILE A 11 -3.83 -8.69 -1.63
N ILE A 12 -3.35 -7.83 -0.73
CA ILE A 12 -3.66 -7.93 0.71
C ILE A 12 -5.16 -7.80 0.93
N GLY A 13 -5.80 -6.83 0.31
CA GLY A 13 -7.25 -6.60 0.44
C GLY A 13 -8.09 -7.75 -0.11
N GLU A 14 -7.75 -8.28 -1.28
CA GLU A 14 -8.44 -9.41 -1.90
C GLU A 14 -8.30 -10.68 -1.06
N LEU A 15 -7.10 -10.99 -0.57
CA LEU A 15 -6.87 -12.14 0.29
C LEU A 15 -7.60 -12.00 1.62
N ALA A 16 -7.54 -10.84 2.25
CA ALA A 16 -8.22 -10.60 3.51
C ALA A 16 -9.75 -10.74 3.40
N ALA A 17 -10.32 -10.44 2.23
CA ALA A 17 -11.74 -10.57 1.95
C ALA A 17 -12.15 -11.96 1.46
N SER A 18 -11.19 -12.84 1.16
CA SER A 18 -11.45 -14.19 0.68
C SER A 18 -12.08 -15.08 1.76
N ASP A 19 -12.73 -16.16 1.34
CA ASP A 19 -13.43 -17.08 2.25
C ASP A 19 -12.51 -17.64 3.34
N GLU A 20 -11.26 -17.90 3.01
CA GLU A 20 -10.29 -18.45 3.97
C GLU A 20 -9.94 -17.48 5.10
N TRP A 21 -9.87 -16.19 4.82
CA TRP A 21 -9.29 -15.19 5.72
C TRP A 21 -10.29 -14.19 6.30
N ARG A 22 -11.45 -14.00 5.68
CA ARG A 22 -12.37 -12.92 6.06
C ARG A 22 -12.87 -13.00 7.49
N ALA A 23 -13.04 -14.20 8.04
CA ALA A 23 -13.55 -14.37 9.41
C ALA A 23 -12.58 -13.78 10.44
N GLU A 24 -11.28 -13.92 10.21
CA GLU A 24 -10.24 -13.41 11.10
C GLU A 24 -9.84 -11.96 10.80
N LEU A 25 -9.96 -11.53 9.54
CA LEU A 25 -9.41 -10.26 9.07
C LEU A 25 -10.45 -9.17 8.78
N ALA A 26 -11.74 -9.46 8.97
CA ALA A 26 -12.80 -8.48 8.71
C ALA A 26 -12.68 -7.19 9.53
N SER A 27 -12.07 -7.25 10.71
CA SER A 27 -11.87 -6.10 11.60
C SER A 27 -10.51 -5.42 11.44
N ALA A 28 -9.70 -5.83 10.45
CA ALA A 28 -8.40 -5.23 10.23
C ALA A 28 -8.53 -3.72 9.97
N ARG A 29 -7.66 -2.95 10.62
CA ARG A 29 -7.64 -1.51 10.44
C ARG A 29 -7.14 -1.17 9.04
N ILE A 30 -7.95 -0.44 8.29
CA ILE A 30 -7.58 0.05 6.97
C ILE A 30 -7.21 1.54 7.10
N PHE A 31 -6.04 1.89 6.60
CA PHE A 31 -5.60 3.28 6.52
C PHE A 31 -6.15 3.89 5.24
N HIS A 32 -6.82 5.03 5.38
CA HIS A 32 -7.38 5.75 4.24
C HIS A 32 -6.65 7.07 4.05
N THR A 33 -6.36 7.39 2.80
CA THR A 33 -6.06 8.73 2.37
C THR A 33 -7.21 9.21 1.49
N LEU A 34 -7.44 10.51 1.46
CA LEU A 34 -8.40 11.08 0.54
C LEU A 34 -7.89 10.95 -0.90
N SER A 35 -8.79 10.98 -1.86
CA SER A 35 -8.41 11.08 -3.28
C SER A 35 -7.73 12.42 -3.57
N GLN A 36 -7.00 12.50 -4.66
CA GLN A 36 -6.38 13.75 -5.09
C GLN A 36 -7.43 14.84 -5.34
N GLU A 37 -8.57 14.45 -5.92
CA GLU A 37 -9.71 15.33 -6.17
C GLU A 37 -10.29 15.90 -4.87
N ALA A 38 -10.44 15.07 -3.85
CA ALA A 38 -10.92 15.52 -2.54
C ALA A 38 -9.93 16.48 -1.86
N TYR A 39 -8.63 16.21 -1.94
CA TYR A 39 -7.62 17.18 -1.47
C TYR A 39 -7.68 18.48 -2.24
N PHE A 40 -7.85 18.42 -3.55
CA PHE A 40 -7.99 19.62 -4.37
C PHE A 40 -9.17 20.49 -3.91
N ASP A 41 -10.32 19.89 -3.69
CA ASP A 41 -11.52 20.62 -3.27
C ASP A 41 -11.35 21.29 -1.90
N ILE A 42 -10.72 20.58 -0.95
CA ILE A 42 -10.40 21.14 0.36
C ILE A 42 -9.43 22.33 0.23
N LEU A 43 -8.37 22.14 -0.52
CA LEU A 43 -7.36 23.19 -0.71
C LEU A 43 -7.94 24.41 -1.44
N ALA A 44 -8.78 24.18 -2.44
CA ALA A 44 -9.45 25.27 -3.16
C ALA A 44 -10.38 26.08 -2.25
N ALA A 45 -11.02 25.42 -1.27
CA ALA A 45 -11.90 26.09 -0.32
C ALA A 45 -11.14 26.83 0.78
N GLU A 46 -10.04 26.25 1.28
CA GLU A 46 -9.39 26.70 2.52
C GLU A 46 -8.08 27.45 2.31
N ALA A 47 -7.41 27.27 1.18
CA ALA A 47 -6.10 27.89 0.94
C ALA A 47 -6.21 29.16 0.11
N GLY A 48 -5.26 30.09 0.31
CA GLY A 48 -5.09 31.27 -0.54
C GLY A 48 -4.46 30.92 -1.88
N GLN A 49 -3.39 30.14 -1.83
CA GLN A 49 -2.75 29.55 -3.02
C GLN A 49 -2.30 28.13 -2.67
N PHE A 50 -2.29 27.25 -3.66
CA PHE A 50 -1.80 25.89 -3.46
C PHE A 50 -1.24 25.30 -4.74
N GLN A 51 -0.39 24.30 -4.57
CA GLN A 51 0.14 23.46 -5.64
C GLN A 51 0.06 22.01 -5.20
N MET A 52 -0.19 21.12 -6.15
CA MET A 52 -0.26 19.68 -5.92
C MET A 52 0.62 18.98 -6.95
N TRP A 53 1.32 17.93 -6.53
CA TRP A 53 2.09 17.08 -7.45
C TRP A 53 2.24 15.66 -6.90
N GLN A 54 2.60 14.77 -7.77
CA GLN A 54 2.89 13.39 -7.40
C GLN A 54 4.26 12.98 -7.91
N ILE A 55 4.97 12.24 -7.09
CA ILE A 55 6.22 11.59 -7.46
C ILE A 55 6.03 10.09 -7.27
N THR A 56 6.33 9.30 -8.31
CA THR A 56 6.36 7.85 -8.20
C THR A 56 7.82 7.40 -8.17
N TYR A 57 8.25 6.89 -7.01
CA TYR A 57 9.56 6.28 -6.88
C TYR A 57 9.54 4.88 -7.48
N LEU A 58 10.57 4.55 -8.24
CA LEU A 58 10.76 3.21 -8.79
C LEU A 58 11.86 2.53 -7.97
N HIS A 59 11.49 1.94 -6.85
CA HIS A 59 12.45 1.27 -5.99
C HIS A 59 12.94 -0.02 -6.63
N ARG A 60 14.25 -0.25 -6.55
CA ARG A 60 14.87 -1.49 -6.99
C ARG A 60 14.89 -2.46 -5.83
N MET A 61 14.09 -3.52 -5.94
CA MET A 61 14.00 -4.53 -4.88
C MET A 61 14.77 -5.78 -5.32
N PRO A 62 15.60 -6.35 -4.44
CA PRO A 62 16.41 -7.51 -4.79
C PRO A 62 15.59 -8.80 -4.91
N SER A 63 14.42 -8.85 -4.29
CA SER A 63 13.58 -10.06 -4.24
C SER A 63 12.15 -9.71 -3.88
N HIS A 64 11.23 -10.67 -4.06
CA HIS A 64 9.85 -10.55 -3.61
C HIS A 64 9.78 -10.52 -2.07
N GLU A 65 10.64 -11.24 -1.39
CA GLU A 65 10.76 -11.24 0.07
C GLU A 65 11.12 -9.85 0.60
N ALA A 66 11.94 -9.09 -0.12
CA ALA A 66 12.27 -7.73 0.25
C ALA A 66 11.04 -6.80 0.22
N ILE A 67 10.12 -7.03 -0.72
CA ILE A 67 8.83 -6.31 -0.75
C ILE A 67 8.01 -6.65 0.49
N MET A 68 7.95 -7.94 0.86
CA MET A 68 7.26 -8.38 2.08
C MET A 68 7.85 -7.74 3.32
N ASP A 69 9.18 -7.71 3.44
CA ASP A 69 9.86 -7.10 4.59
C ASP A 69 9.54 -5.61 4.71
N TRP A 70 9.45 -4.91 3.59
CA TRP A 70 9.01 -3.51 3.58
C TRP A 70 7.62 -3.33 4.19
N TYR A 71 6.68 -4.25 3.86
CA TYR A 71 5.28 -4.11 4.27
C TYR A 71 4.94 -4.71 5.63
N LYS A 72 5.78 -5.57 6.20
CA LYS A 72 5.52 -6.23 7.49
C LYS A 72 5.27 -5.25 8.64
N SER A 73 6.02 -4.17 8.68
CA SER A 73 5.90 -3.16 9.74
C SER A 73 4.86 -2.08 9.45
N THR A 74 4.30 -2.05 8.26
CA THR A 74 3.36 -1.02 7.81
C THR A 74 2.05 -1.62 7.31
N GLY A 75 1.91 -1.85 6.02
CA GLY A 75 0.65 -2.27 5.39
C GLY A 75 0.13 -3.65 5.82
N LEU A 76 1.02 -4.59 6.14
CA LEU A 76 0.65 -5.93 6.62
C LEU A 76 0.37 -5.97 8.12
N ARG A 77 0.93 -5.07 8.89
CA ARG A 77 0.85 -5.11 10.35
C ARG A 77 -0.59 -5.19 10.90
N PRO A 78 -1.56 -4.41 10.41
CA PRO A 78 -2.93 -4.49 10.92
C PRO A 78 -3.56 -5.86 10.72
N TYR A 79 -3.17 -6.58 9.67
CA TYR A 79 -3.67 -7.93 9.38
C TYR A 79 -2.96 -8.98 10.24
N LEU A 80 -1.64 -8.95 10.26
CA LEU A 80 -0.84 -9.93 11.00
C LEU A 80 -1.12 -9.88 12.52
N SER A 81 -1.43 -8.71 13.06
CA SER A 81 -1.74 -8.55 14.48
C SER A 81 -3.03 -9.25 14.90
N LEU A 82 -3.92 -9.57 13.96
CA LEU A 82 -5.18 -10.30 14.22
C LEU A 82 -5.02 -11.82 14.13
N LEU A 83 -3.86 -12.30 13.69
CA LEU A 83 -3.60 -13.71 13.43
C LEU A 83 -2.64 -14.30 14.45
N SER A 84 -2.85 -15.58 14.80
CA SER A 84 -1.88 -16.36 15.59
C SER A 84 -0.65 -16.70 14.75
N GLY A 85 0.44 -17.17 15.41
CA GLY A 85 1.73 -17.41 14.76
C GLY A 85 1.65 -18.24 13.48
N GLU A 86 0.95 -19.38 13.50
CA GLU A 86 0.81 -20.24 12.31
C GLU A 86 -0.06 -19.60 11.24
N ARG A 87 -1.16 -18.97 11.63
CA ARG A 87 -2.05 -18.29 10.70
C ARG A 87 -1.39 -17.05 10.11
N ALA A 88 -0.64 -16.29 10.91
CA ALA A 88 0.13 -15.15 10.43
C ALA A 88 1.15 -15.58 9.38
N ALA A 89 1.91 -16.65 9.63
CA ALA A 89 2.87 -17.20 8.67
C ALA A 89 2.18 -17.66 7.39
N ALA A 90 1.02 -18.31 7.49
CA ALA A 90 0.25 -18.75 6.33
C ALA A 90 -0.26 -17.57 5.50
N PHE A 91 -0.71 -16.50 6.15
CA PHE A 91 -1.16 -15.29 5.45
C PHE A 91 0.01 -14.59 4.74
N GLU A 92 1.15 -14.44 5.42
CA GLU A 92 2.36 -13.91 4.78
C GLU A 92 2.76 -14.70 3.55
N GLN A 93 2.71 -16.04 3.64
CA GLN A 93 3.05 -16.90 2.51
C GLN A 93 2.07 -16.74 1.35
N ALA A 94 0.77 -16.63 1.64
CA ALA A 94 -0.25 -16.40 0.62
C ALA A 94 -0.04 -15.06 -0.09
N VAL A 95 0.29 -14.00 0.66
CA VAL A 95 0.61 -12.69 0.08
C VAL A 95 1.87 -12.77 -0.77
N LEU A 96 2.92 -13.43 -0.29
CA LEU A 96 4.17 -13.59 -1.02
C LEU A 96 3.97 -14.30 -2.37
N GLU A 97 3.18 -15.36 -2.40
CA GLU A 97 2.88 -16.11 -3.63
C GLU A 97 2.20 -15.21 -4.67
N GLU A 98 1.22 -14.40 -4.26
CA GLU A 98 0.55 -13.46 -5.15
C GLU A 98 1.47 -12.29 -5.57
N VAL A 99 2.31 -11.81 -4.67
CA VAL A 99 3.32 -10.80 -4.99
C VAL A 99 4.29 -11.34 -6.04
N ALA A 100 4.77 -12.56 -5.88
CA ALA A 100 5.65 -13.20 -6.86
C ALA A 100 5.00 -13.34 -8.23
N ALA A 101 3.70 -13.58 -8.28
CA ALA A 101 2.95 -13.70 -9.53
C ALA A 101 2.71 -12.34 -10.22
N ARG A 102 2.53 -11.26 -9.45
CA ARG A 102 2.14 -9.94 -9.98
C ARG A 102 3.28 -8.93 -10.13
N TYR A 103 4.45 -9.21 -9.56
CA TYR A 103 5.65 -8.38 -9.68
C TYR A 103 6.72 -9.14 -10.46
N PRO A 104 6.81 -8.94 -11.78
CA PRO A 104 7.80 -9.67 -12.59
C PRO A 104 9.22 -9.19 -12.28
N LYS A 105 10.17 -10.11 -12.41
CA LYS A 105 11.59 -9.77 -12.33
C LYS A 105 12.06 -9.15 -13.65
N GLN A 106 12.90 -8.13 -13.51
CA GLN A 106 13.60 -7.54 -14.66
C GLN A 106 14.76 -8.46 -15.12
N GLY A 107 15.39 -8.10 -16.22
CA GLY A 107 16.46 -8.90 -16.80
C GLY A 107 17.63 -9.21 -15.87
N ASN A 108 17.92 -8.35 -14.89
CA ASN A 108 18.96 -8.56 -13.89
C ASN A 108 18.46 -9.28 -12.61
N GLY A 109 17.20 -9.72 -12.59
CA GLY A 109 16.60 -10.38 -11.43
C GLY A 109 16.00 -9.46 -10.38
N GLU A 110 16.19 -8.14 -10.50
CA GLU A 110 15.58 -7.17 -9.60
C GLU A 110 14.12 -6.90 -9.99
N ILE A 111 13.38 -6.31 -9.05
CA ILE A 111 11.97 -6.00 -9.21
C ILE A 111 11.77 -4.49 -9.09
N ILE A 112 10.98 -3.92 -9.99
CA ILE A 112 10.55 -2.53 -9.85
C ILE A 112 9.36 -2.51 -8.89
N PHE A 113 9.55 -1.81 -7.77
CA PHE A 113 8.50 -1.57 -6.79
C PHE A 113 8.10 -0.10 -6.84
N ARG A 114 6.92 0.18 -7.37
CA ARG A 114 6.43 1.55 -7.53
C ARG A 114 5.84 2.04 -6.22
N PHE A 115 6.27 3.23 -5.82
CA PHE A 115 5.83 3.86 -4.59
C PHE A 115 5.36 5.29 -4.88
N PRO A 116 4.08 5.50 -5.22
CA PRO A 116 3.53 6.83 -5.45
C PRO A 116 3.43 7.63 -4.16
N ARG A 117 3.90 8.86 -4.20
CA ARG A 117 3.76 9.83 -3.13
C ARG A 117 3.09 11.10 -3.65
N PHE A 118 2.11 11.55 -2.93
CA PHE A 118 1.38 12.77 -3.23
C PHE A 118 1.83 13.89 -2.29
N PHE A 119 2.05 15.06 -2.86
CA PHE A 119 2.55 16.24 -2.16
C PHE A 119 1.67 17.44 -2.46
N PHE A 120 1.56 18.32 -1.52
CA PHE A 120 1.02 19.64 -1.77
C PHE A 120 1.70 20.69 -0.90
N THR A 121 1.66 21.93 -1.37
CA THR A 121 1.96 23.14 -0.59
C THR A 121 0.75 24.04 -0.62
N ALA A 122 0.50 24.72 0.48
CA ALA A 122 -0.63 25.64 0.59
C ALA A 122 -0.25 26.83 1.45
N THR A 123 -0.76 28.02 1.08
CA THR A 123 -0.66 29.22 1.91
C THR A 123 -2.03 29.49 2.54
N PRO A 124 -2.07 30.04 3.76
CA PRO A 124 -3.35 30.43 4.36
C PRO A 124 -4.06 31.51 3.55
N LYS A 125 -5.36 31.55 3.67
CA LYS A 125 -6.14 32.70 3.19
C LYS A 125 -5.75 33.96 3.98
N ALA A 126 -5.75 35.10 3.30
CA ALA A 126 -5.49 36.39 3.91
C ALA A 126 -6.63 36.76 4.88
#